data_746425b4b41d442c4b2ff6d2587c1f33
#
_entry.id   746425b4b41d442c4b2ff6d2587c1f33
#
_cell.length_a   1.000
_cell.length_b   1.000
_cell.length_c   1.000
_cell.angle_alpha   90.00
_cell.angle_beta   90.00
_cell.angle_gamma   90.00
#
_symmetry.space_group_name_H-M   'P 1'
#
loop_
_entity.id
_entity.type
_entity.pdbx_description
1 polymer ?
#
loop_
_entity_poly.entity_id
_entity_poly.type
_entity_poly.pdbx_seq_one_letter_code
_entity_poly.pdbx_strand_id
1 'polypeptide(L)'
;MTAMIEDLVQRDASIKGIWCVPKYQNPTGIVFSPMVVERFAHLQPAAPDFRIFWDNAYCVHDLYPNAPAVLPDILSACANAGHPDMVYEFCSTSKVSFPGAGISGVAASSANLIDLRKVWKFATIGPDKLNQL
;
A
#
# COMPACT_ATOMS: atom_id res chain seq x y z
N MET A 1 -9.91 -16.32 1.12
CA MET A 1 -9.22 -15.38 0.20
C MET A 1 -7.72 -15.34 0.48
N THR A 2 -7.26 -14.95 1.65
CA THR A 2 -5.81 -14.87 1.98
C THR A 2 -5.05 -16.19 1.78
N ALA A 3 -5.58 -17.33 2.20
CA ALA A 3 -4.92 -18.64 2.00
C ALA A 3 -4.65 -18.98 0.53
N MET A 4 -5.54 -18.57 -0.38
CA MET A 4 -5.34 -18.76 -1.82
C MET A 4 -4.24 -17.83 -2.35
N ILE A 5 -4.16 -16.60 -1.86
CA ILE A 5 -3.09 -15.65 -2.22
C ILE A 5 -1.73 -16.19 -1.76
N GLU A 6 -1.66 -16.65 -0.50
CA GLU A 6 -0.44 -17.25 0.08
C GLU A 6 0.07 -18.42 -0.77
N ASP A 7 -0.83 -19.36 -1.11
CA ASP A 7 -0.50 -20.52 -1.94
C ASP A 7 0.01 -20.12 -3.33
N LEU A 8 -0.66 -19.17 -3.98
CA LEU A 8 -0.29 -18.69 -5.31
C LEU A 8 1.08 -18.01 -5.31
N VAL A 9 1.31 -17.04 -4.41
CA VAL A 9 2.57 -16.29 -4.40
C VAL A 9 3.76 -17.15 -3.97
N GLN A 10 3.52 -18.17 -3.14
CA GLN A 10 4.55 -19.09 -2.70
C GLN A 10 4.99 -20.07 -3.80
N ARG A 11 4.09 -20.40 -4.74
CA ARG A 11 4.37 -21.41 -5.78
C ARG A 11 4.81 -20.81 -7.10
N ASP A 12 4.44 -19.57 -7.39
CA ASP A 12 4.65 -18.97 -8.70
C ASP A 12 5.56 -17.72 -8.61
N ALA A 13 6.82 -17.89 -8.98
CA ALA A 13 7.81 -16.81 -9.02
C ALA A 13 7.56 -15.77 -10.13
N SER A 14 6.61 -16.01 -11.03
CA SER A 14 6.20 -15.00 -12.02
C SER A 14 5.28 -13.92 -11.42
N ILE A 15 4.66 -14.21 -10.28
CA ILE A 15 3.82 -13.25 -9.55
C ILE A 15 4.74 -12.28 -8.80
N LYS A 16 4.82 -11.04 -9.30
CA LYS A 16 5.74 -10.01 -8.79
C LYS A 16 5.11 -9.06 -7.78
N GLY A 17 3.82 -9.15 -7.56
CA GLY A 17 3.17 -8.30 -6.58
C GLY A 17 1.67 -8.48 -6.49
N ILE A 18 1.11 -7.77 -5.53
CA ILE A 18 -0.34 -7.67 -5.31
C ILE A 18 -0.73 -6.23 -5.05
N TRP A 19 -1.84 -5.79 -5.65
CA TRP A 19 -2.44 -4.48 -5.39
C TRP A 19 -3.62 -4.65 -4.44
N CYS A 20 -3.61 -3.92 -3.33
CA CYS A 20 -4.63 -3.97 -2.30
C CYS A 20 -5.18 -2.60 -1.98
N VAL A 21 -6.51 -2.48 -1.85
CA VAL A 21 -7.18 -1.32 -1.24
C VAL A 21 -7.68 -1.78 0.13
N PRO A 22 -6.96 -1.48 1.23
CA PRO A 22 -7.19 -2.15 2.53
C PRO A 22 -8.35 -1.58 3.33
N LYS A 23 -8.76 -0.33 3.08
CA LYS A 23 -9.83 0.36 3.81
C LYS A 23 -10.91 0.81 2.85
N TYR A 24 -12.17 0.43 3.13
CA TYR A 24 -13.35 0.76 2.31
C TYR A 24 -13.16 0.47 0.81
N GLN A 25 -12.68 -0.74 0.53
CA GLN A 25 -12.34 -1.19 -0.80
C GLN A 25 -13.47 -0.95 -1.80
N ASN A 26 -13.17 -0.32 -2.92
CA ASN A 26 -14.13 -0.11 -4.00
C ASN A 26 -14.15 -1.34 -4.94
N PRO A 27 -15.28 -2.00 -5.22
CA PRO A 27 -16.66 -1.59 -4.86
C PRO A 27 -17.21 -2.24 -3.58
N THR A 28 -16.49 -3.10 -2.88
CA THR A 28 -17.04 -3.99 -1.85
C THR A 28 -17.24 -3.33 -0.48
N GLY A 29 -16.60 -2.21 -0.20
CA GLY A 29 -16.62 -1.54 1.10
C GLY A 29 -15.84 -2.27 2.21
N ILE A 30 -15.15 -3.36 1.89
CA ILE A 30 -14.40 -4.17 2.86
C ILE A 30 -13.27 -3.37 3.48
N VAL A 31 -13.05 -3.57 4.79
CA VAL A 31 -11.85 -3.13 5.52
C VAL A 31 -11.10 -4.38 5.96
N PHE A 32 -9.79 -4.39 5.76
CA PHE A 32 -8.95 -5.51 6.18
C PHE A 32 -8.89 -5.57 7.72
N SER A 33 -9.07 -6.76 8.27
CA SER A 33 -8.91 -6.99 9.70
C SER A 33 -7.42 -7.04 10.07
N PRO A 34 -7.06 -6.85 11.36
CA PRO A 34 -5.70 -7.03 11.85
C PRO A 34 -5.08 -8.37 11.44
N MET A 35 -5.86 -9.44 11.50
CA MET A 35 -5.41 -10.77 11.08
C MET A 35 -5.07 -10.83 9.58
N VAL A 36 -5.80 -10.13 8.73
CA VAL A 36 -5.49 -10.06 7.29
C VAL A 36 -4.19 -9.30 7.05
N VAL A 37 -3.98 -8.15 7.72
CA VAL A 37 -2.74 -7.38 7.62
C VAL A 37 -1.54 -8.21 8.07
N GLU A 38 -1.67 -8.91 9.19
CA GLU A 38 -0.62 -9.79 9.72
C GLU A 38 -0.27 -10.93 8.75
N ARG A 39 -1.28 -11.53 8.11
CA ARG A 39 -1.04 -12.56 7.08
C ARG A 39 -0.33 -12.01 5.85
N PHE A 40 -0.64 -10.78 5.42
CA PHE A 40 0.09 -10.12 4.34
C PHE A 40 1.55 -9.86 4.71
N ALA A 41 1.82 -9.44 5.95
CA ALA A 41 3.17 -9.21 6.45
C ALA A 41 4.03 -10.48 6.46
N HIS A 42 3.41 -11.65 6.66
CA HIS A 42 4.09 -12.95 6.72
C HIS A 42 4.05 -13.72 5.39
N LEU A 43 3.69 -13.10 4.27
CA LEU A 43 3.77 -13.74 2.96
C LEU A 43 5.20 -14.23 2.68
N GLN A 44 5.30 -15.41 2.06
CA GLN A 44 6.56 -16.02 1.64
C GLN A 44 6.56 -16.20 0.12
N PRO A 45 6.70 -15.10 -0.65
CA PRO A 45 6.64 -15.19 -2.10
C PRO A 45 7.85 -15.89 -2.68
N ALA A 46 7.64 -16.72 -3.72
CA ALA A 46 8.70 -17.35 -4.50
C ALA A 46 9.53 -16.31 -5.28
N ALA A 47 8.93 -15.17 -5.63
CA ALA A 47 9.62 -14.08 -6.29
C ALA A 47 10.38 -13.21 -5.27
N PRO A 48 11.71 -13.07 -5.34
CA PRO A 48 12.49 -12.27 -4.39
C PRO A 48 12.24 -10.77 -4.51
N ASP A 49 11.69 -10.35 -5.64
CA ASP A 49 11.32 -8.98 -5.97
C ASP A 49 9.82 -8.71 -5.81
N PHE A 50 9.08 -9.59 -5.13
CA PHE A 50 7.66 -9.41 -4.87
C PHE A 50 7.38 -8.15 -4.03
N ARG A 51 6.31 -7.42 -4.39
CA ARG A 51 5.89 -6.21 -3.67
C ARG A 51 4.38 -6.20 -3.42
N ILE A 52 4.02 -5.65 -2.27
CA ILE A 52 2.65 -5.30 -1.92
C ILE A 52 2.45 -3.82 -2.22
N PHE A 53 1.53 -3.50 -3.13
CA PHE A 53 1.09 -2.14 -3.40
C PHE A 53 -0.15 -1.85 -2.56
N TRP A 54 0.05 -1.14 -1.46
CA TRP A 54 -0.96 -0.86 -0.44
C TRP A 54 -1.59 0.49 -0.71
N ASP A 55 -2.70 0.48 -1.45
CA ASP A 55 -3.42 1.69 -1.87
C ASP A 55 -4.38 2.16 -0.78
N ASN A 56 -3.88 3.01 0.12
CA ASN A 56 -4.64 3.54 1.24
C ASN A 56 -5.41 4.83 0.85
N ALA A 57 -6.09 4.79 -0.30
CA ALA A 57 -6.84 5.93 -0.86
C ALA A 57 -7.94 6.46 0.06
N TYR A 58 -8.44 5.63 0.97
CA TYR A 58 -9.53 5.95 1.89
C TYR A 58 -9.10 6.03 3.35
N CYS A 59 -7.83 6.32 3.62
CA CYS A 59 -7.26 6.31 4.98
C CYS A 59 -8.01 7.22 5.98
N VAL A 60 -8.54 8.36 5.52
CA VAL A 60 -9.24 9.35 6.36
C VAL A 60 -10.77 9.36 6.15
N HIS A 61 -11.32 8.40 5.41
CA HIS A 61 -12.75 8.33 5.08
C HIS A 61 -13.48 7.41 6.06
N ASP A 62 -13.81 7.91 7.23
CA ASP A 62 -14.57 7.12 8.19
C ASP A 62 -16.08 7.32 7.99
N LEU A 63 -16.79 6.21 7.73
CA LEU A 63 -18.23 6.21 7.53
C LEU A 63 -19.00 6.49 8.84
N TYR A 64 -18.38 6.14 9.96
CA TYR A 64 -18.94 6.31 11.30
C TYR A 64 -17.96 7.10 12.18
N PRO A 65 -18.17 8.40 12.38
CA PRO A 65 -17.24 9.24 13.17
C PRO A 65 -16.98 8.72 14.59
N ASN A 66 -17.98 8.08 15.20
CA ASN A 66 -17.89 7.53 16.55
C ASN A 66 -17.30 6.11 16.61
N ALA A 67 -17.05 5.49 15.46
CA ALA A 67 -16.49 4.15 15.34
C ALA A 67 -15.61 4.07 14.08
N PRO A 68 -14.47 4.77 14.06
CA PRO A 68 -13.57 4.76 12.91
C PRO A 68 -13.01 3.37 12.69
N ALA A 69 -12.91 2.95 11.43
CA ALA A 69 -12.25 1.71 11.07
C ALA A 69 -10.74 1.86 11.23
N VAL A 70 -10.17 1.17 12.21
CA VAL A 70 -8.72 1.17 12.47
C VAL A 70 -8.06 0.11 11.60
N LEU A 71 -7.16 0.56 10.73
CA LEU A 71 -6.31 -0.29 9.90
C LEU A 71 -4.93 -0.38 10.55
N PRO A 72 -4.40 -1.57 10.85
CA PRO A 72 -3.03 -1.71 11.33
C PRO A 72 -2.01 -1.23 10.31
N ASP A 73 -0.89 -0.72 10.79
CA ASP A 73 0.23 -0.26 9.96
C ASP A 73 0.95 -1.46 9.31
N ILE A 74 0.78 -1.61 8.01
CA ILE A 74 1.38 -2.69 7.21
C ILE A 74 2.92 -2.56 7.13
N LEU A 75 3.46 -1.34 7.11
CA LEU A 75 4.92 -1.13 7.05
C LEU A 75 5.58 -1.66 8.31
N SER A 76 5.04 -1.31 9.48
CA SER A 76 5.51 -1.84 10.77
C SER A 76 5.31 -3.36 10.86
N ALA A 77 4.18 -3.88 10.41
CA ALA A 77 3.91 -5.32 10.42
C ALA A 77 4.92 -6.09 9.57
N CYS A 78 5.19 -5.64 8.35
CA CYS A 78 6.19 -6.24 7.46
C CYS A 78 7.61 -6.12 8.02
N ALA A 79 7.98 -5.00 8.61
CA ALA A 79 9.29 -4.83 9.26
C ALA A 79 9.47 -5.80 10.41
N ASN A 80 8.46 -5.95 11.27
CA ASN A 80 8.47 -6.90 12.40
C ASN A 80 8.52 -8.36 11.93
N ALA A 81 7.91 -8.68 10.77
CA ALA A 81 7.97 -10.00 10.15
C ALA A 81 9.30 -10.29 9.42
N GLY A 82 10.22 -9.33 9.38
CA GLY A 82 11.52 -9.47 8.70
C GLY A 82 11.51 -9.13 7.21
N HIS A 83 10.44 -8.51 6.71
CA HIS A 83 10.22 -8.16 5.30
C HIS A 83 10.04 -6.65 5.08
N PRO A 84 10.97 -5.77 5.56
CA PRO A 84 10.78 -4.31 5.53
C PRO A 84 10.63 -3.75 4.11
N ASP A 85 11.17 -4.43 3.11
CA ASP A 85 11.18 -3.97 1.72
C ASP A 85 9.98 -4.47 0.89
N MET A 86 9.06 -5.23 1.50
CA MET A 86 7.98 -5.87 0.76
C MET A 86 6.84 -4.92 0.37
N VAL A 87 6.74 -3.73 0.99
CA VAL A 87 5.56 -2.84 0.84
C VAL A 87 5.93 -1.49 0.24
N TYR A 88 5.05 -1.02 -0.65
CA TYR A 88 4.85 0.38 -1.00
C TYR A 88 3.44 0.79 -0.58
N GLU A 89 3.33 1.72 0.35
CA GLU A 89 2.05 2.28 0.78
C GLU A 89 1.81 3.62 0.11
N PHE A 90 0.62 3.79 -0.47
CA PHE A 90 0.23 4.99 -1.20
C PHE A 90 -0.94 5.68 -0.51
N CYS A 91 -0.92 7.00 -0.50
CA CYS A 91 -2.04 7.84 -0.10
C CYS A 91 -2.23 8.98 -1.10
N SER A 92 -3.43 9.55 -1.10
CA SER A 92 -3.77 10.68 -1.98
C SER A 92 -4.86 11.53 -1.35
N THR A 93 -4.79 12.84 -1.61
CA THR A 93 -5.85 13.79 -1.24
C THR A 93 -6.95 13.89 -2.31
N SER A 94 -6.87 13.14 -3.40
CA SER A 94 -7.82 13.20 -4.52
C SER A 94 -9.27 12.89 -4.14
N LYS A 95 -9.47 12.11 -3.07
CA LYS A 95 -10.81 11.79 -2.53
C LYS A 95 -11.28 12.74 -1.43
N VAL A 96 -10.42 13.68 -0.99
CA VAL A 96 -10.66 14.61 0.12
C VAL A 96 -10.74 16.05 -0.37
N SER A 97 -10.07 16.37 -1.48
CA SER A 97 -10.03 17.68 -2.12
C SER A 97 -10.67 17.66 -3.50
N PHE A 98 -10.34 18.64 -4.34
CA PHE A 98 -10.88 18.70 -5.70
C PHE A 98 -10.25 17.65 -6.60
N PRO A 99 -11.02 17.01 -7.48
CA PRO A 99 -10.47 16.19 -8.53
C PRO A 99 -9.45 16.99 -9.38
N GLY A 100 -8.25 16.44 -9.54
CA GLY A 100 -7.16 17.11 -10.28
C GLY A 100 -6.31 18.09 -9.49
N ALA A 101 -6.72 18.47 -8.26
CA ALA A 101 -5.91 19.30 -7.35
C ALA A 101 -5.31 18.48 -6.19
N GLY A 102 -5.34 17.16 -6.29
CA GLY A 102 -4.81 16.27 -5.26
C GLY A 102 -3.29 16.15 -5.32
N ILE A 103 -2.70 15.97 -4.15
CA ILE A 103 -1.33 15.47 -4.00
C ILE A 103 -1.36 14.02 -3.54
N SER A 104 -0.30 13.29 -3.82
CA SER A 104 -0.13 11.92 -3.37
C SER A 104 1.23 11.72 -2.71
N GLY A 105 1.29 10.72 -1.85
CA GLY A 105 2.51 10.32 -1.17
C GLY A 105 2.72 8.83 -1.27
N VAL A 106 3.98 8.42 -1.13
CA VAL A 106 4.38 7.03 -0.98
C VAL A 106 5.23 6.88 0.27
N ALA A 107 4.91 5.88 1.07
CA ALA A 107 5.72 5.43 2.18
C ALA A 107 6.26 4.03 1.87
N ALA A 108 7.52 3.79 2.20
CA ALA A 108 8.19 2.50 2.02
C ALA A 108 9.48 2.48 2.86
N SER A 109 10.19 1.35 2.85
CA SER A 109 11.52 1.28 3.45
C SER A 109 12.49 2.27 2.80
N SER A 110 13.56 2.62 3.51
CA SER A 110 14.60 3.50 2.97
C SER A 110 15.22 2.94 1.69
N ALA A 111 15.43 1.63 1.60
CA ALA A 111 15.96 0.97 0.41
C ALA A 111 15.03 1.16 -0.80
N ASN A 112 13.75 0.86 -0.62
CA ASN A 112 12.74 1.06 -1.67
C ASN A 112 12.63 2.52 -2.12
N LEU A 113 12.67 3.48 -1.17
CA LEU A 113 12.61 4.92 -1.51
C LEU A 113 13.84 5.39 -2.28
N ILE A 114 15.03 4.86 -1.97
CA ILE A 114 16.25 5.16 -2.72
C ILE A 114 16.10 4.69 -4.17
N ASP A 115 15.63 3.47 -4.37
CA ASP A 115 15.45 2.90 -5.71
C ASP A 115 14.33 3.61 -6.48
N LEU A 116 13.21 3.91 -5.85
CA LEU A 116 12.13 4.66 -6.46
C LEU A 116 12.59 6.04 -6.94
N ARG A 117 13.39 6.74 -6.14
CA ARG A 117 13.94 8.07 -6.50
C ARG A 117 14.87 8.01 -7.71
N LYS A 118 15.59 6.91 -7.92
CA LYS A 118 16.43 6.74 -9.14
C LYS A 118 15.57 6.77 -10.39
N VAL A 119 14.44 6.07 -10.38
CA VAL A 119 13.50 6.02 -11.51
C VAL A 119 12.77 7.35 -11.67
N TRP A 120 12.33 7.95 -10.56
CA TRP A 120 11.55 9.20 -10.58
C TRP A 120 12.30 10.38 -11.21
N LYS A 121 13.60 10.45 -11.04
CA LYS A 121 14.45 11.49 -11.67
C LYS A 121 14.32 11.53 -13.19
N PHE A 122 13.98 10.40 -13.81
CA PHE A 122 13.82 10.30 -15.26
C PHE A 122 12.36 10.40 -15.68
N ALA A 123 11.42 10.03 -14.80
CA ALA A 123 10.00 10.06 -15.10
C ALA A 123 9.38 11.46 -14.98
N THR A 124 9.90 12.29 -14.08
CA THR A 124 9.43 13.66 -13.86
C THR A 124 10.53 14.57 -13.34
N ILE A 125 10.52 15.84 -13.79
CA ILE A 125 11.45 16.87 -13.30
C ILE A 125 11.11 17.26 -11.86
N GLY A 126 9.87 17.12 -11.46
CA GLY A 126 9.40 17.40 -10.11
C GLY A 126 7.89 17.23 -9.98
N PRO A 127 7.39 17.17 -8.75
CA PRO A 127 5.96 17.09 -8.47
C PRO A 127 5.26 18.40 -8.84
N ASP A 128 3.93 18.36 -8.96
CA ASP A 128 3.08 19.52 -9.15
C ASP A 128 3.16 20.44 -7.92
N LYS A 129 3.92 21.53 -8.06
CA LYS A 129 4.17 22.48 -6.97
C LYS A 129 2.98 23.35 -6.67
N LEU A 130 2.07 23.58 -7.63
CA LEU A 130 0.88 24.40 -7.41
C LEU A 130 -0.09 23.69 -6.46
N ASN A 131 -0.23 22.38 -6.63
CA ASN A 131 -1.11 21.58 -5.76
C ASN A 131 -0.49 21.31 -4.37
N GLN A 132 0.78 21.65 -4.15
CA GLN A 132 1.45 21.52 -2.85
C GLN A 132 1.39 22.79 -1.99
N LEU A 133 0.95 23.91 -2.55
CA LEU A 133 0.75 25.20 -1.86
C LEU A 133 -0.67 25.32 -1.29
#